data_879bfd311c45d54574739e07a4c649b9
#
_entry.id   879bfd311c45d54574739e07a4c649b9
#
_cell.length_a   1.000
_cell.length_b   1.000
_cell.length_c   1.000
_cell.angle_alpha   90.00
_cell.angle_beta   90.00
_cell.angle_gamma   90.00
#
_symmetry.space_group_name_H-M   'P 1'
#
loop_
_entity.id
_entity.type
_entity.pdbx_description
1 polymer ?
#
loop_
_entity_poly.entity_id
_entity_poly.type
_entity_poly.pdbx_seq_one_letter_code
_entity_poly.pdbx_strand_id
1 'polypeptide(L)'
;STTLVGFKFKNVLLVNNDLTVKTEKKKFSDFNGKTHEISVPTFVGGTMFTEEITRAFSTADGKIVAVGNFTTHLFTDYDNTTCDANNKLVTADIYTSARSVMKMDEIGQLDKTYRRNPMDDDLSLLGAEGTINDACMLNDESVIIVGDIYKFDGKPIRNIVKLDKDGQIDEEFLSTIGEAANGEINQVTCTSFKDGSGELHERIVIVGNFTTFNGQSAQGLAILNSDGSMNSEFVLKELEGGIVNFAKIVDLNTNGEIAMPHVVISGTFTKYAGVTRQGFLILDM
;
A
#
# COMPACT_ATOMS: atom_id res chain seq x y z
N SER A 1 -8.08 -35.33 11.96
CA SER A 1 -8.05 -34.33 10.89
C SER A 1 -9.00 -33.22 11.28
N THR A 2 -8.45 -32.14 11.79
CA THR A 2 -9.22 -30.93 12.11
C THR A 2 -9.52 -30.25 10.78
N THR A 3 -10.71 -30.44 10.28
CA THR A 3 -11.22 -29.68 9.13
C THR A 3 -11.25 -28.22 9.56
N LEU A 4 -10.47 -27.37 8.91
CA LEU A 4 -10.59 -25.91 8.99
C LEU A 4 -11.93 -25.53 8.38
N VAL A 5 -13.00 -25.59 9.18
CA VAL A 5 -14.35 -25.30 8.71
C VAL A 5 -14.47 -23.80 8.57
N GLY A 6 -14.36 -23.33 7.32
CA GLY A 6 -15.04 -22.11 6.88
C GLY A 6 -14.57 -20.79 7.49
N PHE A 7 -13.26 -20.54 7.64
CA PHE A 7 -12.78 -19.19 7.93
C PHE A 7 -13.00 -18.32 6.70
N LYS A 8 -13.79 -17.28 6.85
CA LYS A 8 -13.92 -16.23 5.85
C LYS A 8 -12.67 -15.34 5.97
N PHE A 9 -11.78 -15.41 4.99
CA PHE A 9 -10.63 -14.51 4.94
C PHE A 9 -11.10 -13.09 4.58
N LYS A 10 -10.52 -12.09 5.24
CA LYS A 10 -10.89 -10.68 5.15
C LYS A 10 -9.85 -9.89 4.35
N ASN A 11 -9.40 -10.46 3.22
CA ASN A 11 -8.39 -9.93 2.33
C ASN A 11 -6.96 -9.82 2.92
N VAL A 12 -6.76 -10.22 4.18
CA VAL A 12 -5.44 -10.34 4.83
C VAL A 12 -5.35 -11.69 5.52
N LEU A 13 -4.19 -12.33 5.41
CA LEU A 13 -3.91 -13.63 6.01
C LEU A 13 -2.47 -13.69 6.52
N LEU A 14 -2.28 -14.09 7.77
CA LEU A 14 -0.95 -14.38 8.31
C LEU A 14 -0.67 -15.87 8.16
N VAL A 15 0.43 -16.20 7.49
CA VAL A 15 0.86 -17.58 7.25
C VAL A 15 2.22 -17.85 7.89
N ASN A 16 2.47 -19.13 8.20
CA ASN A 16 3.78 -19.65 8.57
C ASN A 16 4.70 -19.76 7.34
N ASN A 17 5.98 -20.05 7.55
CA ASN A 17 6.95 -20.21 6.46
C ASN A 17 6.60 -21.37 5.50
N ASP A 18 5.80 -22.34 5.94
CA ASP A 18 5.29 -23.45 5.12
C ASP A 18 3.97 -23.13 4.41
N LEU A 19 3.55 -21.87 4.42
CA LEU A 19 2.31 -21.33 3.84
C LEU A 19 1.02 -21.83 4.53
N THR A 20 1.12 -22.50 5.67
CA THR A 20 -0.06 -22.81 6.49
C THR A 20 -0.54 -21.57 7.25
N VAL A 21 -1.85 -21.49 7.50
CA VAL A 21 -2.43 -20.40 8.30
C VAL A 21 -1.88 -20.45 9.72
N LYS A 22 -1.33 -19.34 10.20
CA LYS A 22 -0.91 -19.21 11.58
C LYS A 22 -2.13 -19.20 12.49
N THR A 23 -2.24 -20.18 13.40
CA THR A 23 -3.40 -20.35 14.28
C THR A 23 -3.01 -20.44 15.74
N GLU A 24 -3.94 -20.09 16.62
CA GLU A 24 -3.85 -20.30 18.07
C GLU A 24 -5.07 -21.07 18.60
N LYS A 25 -4.99 -21.52 19.84
CA LYS A 25 -6.08 -22.22 20.52
C LYS A 25 -6.89 -21.25 21.38
N LYS A 26 -8.20 -21.19 21.14
CA LYS A 26 -9.14 -20.45 21.98
C LYS A 26 -10.12 -21.41 22.65
N LYS A 27 -10.48 -21.09 23.91
CA LYS A 27 -11.45 -21.86 24.69
C LYS A 27 -12.75 -21.08 24.80
N PHE A 28 -13.85 -21.80 24.71
CA PHE A 28 -15.19 -21.24 24.93
C PHE A 28 -16.08 -22.27 25.64
N SER A 29 -17.15 -21.82 26.27
CA SER A 29 -18.13 -22.70 26.91
C SER A 29 -19.37 -22.84 26.02
N ASP A 30 -19.86 -24.06 25.87
CA ASP A 30 -21.14 -24.33 25.18
C ASP A 30 -22.34 -23.94 26.07
N PHE A 31 -23.53 -24.06 25.51
CA PHE A 31 -24.78 -23.73 26.20
C PHE A 31 -24.99 -24.53 27.50
N ASN A 32 -24.37 -25.71 27.63
CA ASN A 32 -24.42 -26.57 28.83
C ASN A 32 -23.27 -26.30 29.79
N GLY A 33 -22.43 -25.30 29.56
CA GLY A 33 -21.29 -24.96 30.39
C GLY A 33 -20.05 -25.84 30.17
N LYS A 34 -20.05 -26.73 29.15
CA LYS A 34 -18.87 -27.57 28.83
C LYS A 34 -17.87 -26.73 28.02
N THR A 35 -16.61 -26.78 28.47
CA THR A 35 -15.52 -26.11 27.77
C THR A 35 -15.08 -26.87 26.52
N HIS A 36 -14.94 -26.17 25.43
CA HIS A 36 -14.41 -26.62 24.15
C HIS A 36 -13.18 -25.81 23.76
N GLU A 37 -12.37 -26.37 22.86
CA GLU A 37 -11.19 -25.72 22.30
C GLU A 37 -11.27 -25.72 20.78
N ILE A 38 -11.01 -24.57 20.15
CA ILE A 38 -10.96 -24.42 18.69
C ILE A 38 -9.63 -23.80 18.27
N SER A 39 -9.20 -24.12 17.05
CA SER A 39 -8.09 -23.42 16.40
C SER A 39 -8.66 -22.25 15.60
N VAL A 40 -8.16 -21.06 15.83
CA VAL A 40 -8.54 -19.84 15.13
C VAL A 40 -7.31 -19.18 14.50
N PRO A 41 -7.44 -18.42 13.40
CA PRO A 41 -6.33 -17.63 12.88
C PRO A 41 -5.83 -16.64 13.94
N THR A 42 -4.51 -16.41 14.00
CA THR A 42 -3.93 -15.41 14.91
C THR A 42 -4.15 -14.01 14.42
N PHE A 43 -4.35 -13.81 13.11
CA PHE A 43 -4.69 -12.53 12.50
C PHE A 43 -6.13 -12.60 11.97
N VAL A 44 -6.99 -11.74 12.49
CA VAL A 44 -8.45 -11.82 12.28
C VAL A 44 -9.08 -10.49 11.86
N GLY A 45 -8.26 -9.55 11.42
CA GLY A 45 -8.67 -8.27 10.85
C GLY A 45 -8.61 -8.25 9.32
N GLY A 46 -9.16 -7.20 8.72
CA GLY A 46 -9.13 -6.97 7.27
C GLY A 46 -10.31 -6.14 6.79
N THR A 47 -10.78 -6.40 5.58
CA THR A 47 -11.89 -5.68 4.94
C THR A 47 -13.05 -6.61 4.59
N MET A 48 -14.15 -6.05 4.09
CA MET A 48 -15.25 -6.86 3.57
C MET A 48 -14.87 -7.55 2.25
N PHE A 49 -15.57 -8.63 1.90
CA PHE A 49 -15.28 -9.46 0.72
C PHE A 49 -15.30 -8.73 -0.63
N THR A 50 -16.11 -7.68 -0.74
CA THR A 50 -16.28 -6.89 -1.96
C THR A 50 -15.29 -5.72 -2.04
N GLU A 51 -14.44 -5.58 -1.03
CA GLU A 51 -13.45 -4.51 -0.92
C GLU A 51 -12.05 -5.06 -1.18
N GLU A 52 -11.13 -4.20 -1.57
CA GLU A 52 -9.80 -4.59 -1.99
C GLU A 52 -8.72 -3.89 -1.16
N ILE A 53 -7.76 -4.68 -0.66
CA ILE A 53 -6.48 -4.19 -0.17
C ILE A 53 -5.48 -4.31 -1.31
N THR A 54 -5.04 -3.17 -1.82
CA THR A 54 -4.07 -3.09 -2.94
C THR A 54 -2.65 -3.34 -2.45
N ARG A 55 -2.29 -2.77 -1.29
CA ARG A 55 -0.97 -2.94 -0.65
C ARG A 55 -1.08 -3.05 0.86
N ALA A 56 -0.13 -3.75 1.46
CA ALA A 56 0.07 -3.80 2.91
C ALA A 56 1.55 -3.68 3.24
N PHE A 57 1.87 -2.93 4.28
CA PHE A 57 3.23 -2.62 4.72
C PHE A 57 3.36 -2.92 6.21
N SER A 58 4.49 -3.52 6.61
CA SER A 58 4.85 -3.62 8.02
C SER A 58 5.56 -2.35 8.49
N THR A 59 5.22 -1.89 9.68
CA THR A 59 5.82 -0.74 10.33
C THR A 59 6.83 -1.17 11.40
N ALA A 60 7.70 -0.29 11.84
CA ALA A 60 8.76 -0.59 12.82
C ALA A 60 8.19 -1.02 14.18
N ASP A 61 6.98 -0.58 14.54
CA ASP A 61 6.26 -0.97 15.75
C ASP A 61 5.52 -2.34 15.61
N GLY A 62 5.76 -3.07 14.50
CA GLY A 62 5.20 -4.41 14.27
C GLY A 62 3.75 -4.43 13.81
N LYS A 63 3.18 -3.27 13.48
CA LYS A 63 1.82 -3.13 12.95
C LYS A 63 1.81 -3.24 11.42
N ILE A 64 0.62 -3.23 10.84
CA ILE A 64 0.39 -3.32 9.40
C ILE A 64 -0.41 -2.11 8.95
N VAL A 65 0.13 -1.35 7.99
CA VAL A 65 -0.62 -0.33 7.25
C VAL A 65 -1.14 -0.97 5.96
N ALA A 66 -2.46 -0.94 5.77
CA ALA A 66 -3.14 -1.44 4.57
C ALA A 66 -3.73 -0.26 3.78
N VAL A 67 -3.55 -0.30 2.46
CA VAL A 67 -4.02 0.70 1.49
C VAL A 67 -4.86 0.01 0.43
N GLY A 68 -5.97 0.63 0.01
CA GLY A 68 -6.79 0.06 -1.05
C GLY A 68 -8.17 0.69 -1.20
N ASN A 69 -9.01 0.01 -1.96
CA ASN A 69 -10.36 0.44 -2.28
C ASN A 69 -11.35 -0.20 -1.30
N PHE A 70 -11.36 0.28 -0.06
CA PHE A 70 -12.22 -0.20 1.01
C PHE A 70 -12.79 0.95 1.85
N THR A 71 -13.87 0.67 2.56
CA THR A 71 -14.58 1.62 3.43
C THR A 71 -14.74 1.11 4.85
N THR A 72 -14.47 -0.18 5.08
CA THR A 72 -14.81 -0.85 6.34
C THR A 72 -13.68 -1.78 6.78
N HIS A 73 -13.23 -1.60 8.02
CA HIS A 73 -12.44 -2.59 8.73
C HIS A 73 -13.38 -3.62 9.37
N LEU A 74 -13.06 -4.89 9.20
CA LEU A 74 -13.77 -6.01 9.80
C LEU A 74 -12.83 -6.81 10.71
N PHE A 75 -13.21 -6.97 11.96
CA PHE A 75 -12.49 -7.75 12.98
C PHE A 75 -13.39 -8.83 13.55
N THR A 76 -12.91 -10.08 13.67
CA THR A 76 -13.65 -11.14 14.36
C THR A 76 -13.10 -11.31 15.77
N ASP A 77 -13.94 -11.01 16.76
CA ASP A 77 -13.60 -11.17 18.16
C ASP A 77 -13.84 -12.62 18.61
N TYR A 78 -12.77 -13.42 18.63
CA TYR A 78 -12.83 -14.80 19.13
C TYR A 78 -12.79 -14.88 20.66
N ASP A 79 -12.41 -13.84 21.39
CA ASP A 79 -12.41 -13.83 22.84
C ASP A 79 -13.83 -13.76 23.43
N ASN A 80 -14.77 -13.17 22.68
CA ASN A 80 -16.19 -13.11 23.01
C ASN A 80 -17.03 -14.17 22.26
N THR A 81 -16.42 -15.31 21.89
CA THR A 81 -17.11 -16.40 21.25
C THR A 81 -18.07 -17.09 22.19
N THR A 82 -19.30 -17.32 21.75
CA THR A 82 -20.36 -18.04 22.46
C THR A 82 -20.91 -19.20 21.64
N CYS A 83 -21.80 -19.99 22.21
CA CYS A 83 -22.61 -20.95 21.46
C CYS A 83 -24.09 -20.57 21.52
N ASP A 84 -24.78 -20.78 20.41
CA ASP A 84 -26.25 -20.70 20.38
C ASP A 84 -26.89 -21.95 21.03
N ALA A 85 -28.22 -21.95 21.13
CA ALA A 85 -28.99 -23.04 21.72
C ALA A 85 -28.81 -24.40 20.99
N ASN A 86 -28.25 -24.41 19.76
CA ASN A 86 -27.94 -25.61 18.99
C ASN A 86 -26.45 -26.01 19.11
N ASN A 87 -25.71 -25.42 20.05
CA ASN A 87 -24.26 -25.56 20.20
C ASN A 87 -23.45 -25.15 18.97
N LYS A 88 -24.02 -24.27 18.12
CA LYS A 88 -23.30 -23.67 17.01
C LYS A 88 -22.49 -22.48 17.51
N LEU A 89 -21.23 -22.41 17.10
CA LEU A 89 -20.33 -21.31 17.45
C LEU A 89 -20.87 -19.97 16.89
N VAL A 90 -20.92 -18.96 17.75
CA VAL A 90 -21.30 -17.59 17.42
C VAL A 90 -20.13 -16.69 17.80
N THR A 91 -19.50 -16.08 16.79
CA THR A 91 -18.44 -15.09 16.95
C THR A 91 -18.98 -13.69 16.68
N ALA A 92 -18.45 -12.69 17.37
CA ALA A 92 -18.79 -11.31 17.09
C ALA A 92 -17.92 -10.76 15.95
N ASP A 93 -18.52 -10.37 14.85
CA ASP A 93 -17.87 -9.59 13.81
C ASP A 93 -18.09 -8.10 14.10
N ILE A 94 -16.97 -7.38 14.29
CA ILE A 94 -16.96 -5.95 14.60
C ILE A 94 -16.63 -5.18 13.32
N TYR A 95 -17.53 -4.28 12.94
CA TYR A 95 -17.39 -3.44 11.75
C TYR A 95 -17.04 -2.02 12.21
N THR A 96 -15.95 -1.48 11.69
CA THR A 96 -15.50 -0.12 12.00
C THR A 96 -15.26 0.64 10.69
N SER A 97 -15.68 1.90 10.61
CA SER A 97 -15.36 2.72 9.46
C SER A 97 -13.83 2.86 9.31
N ALA A 98 -13.31 2.52 8.14
CA ALA A 98 -11.92 2.72 7.76
C ALA A 98 -11.87 2.85 6.24
N ARG A 99 -11.43 4.01 5.72
CA ARG A 99 -11.50 4.32 4.30
C ARG A 99 -10.12 4.47 3.70
N SER A 100 -9.89 3.67 2.66
CA SER A 100 -8.70 3.72 1.80
C SER A 100 -7.37 3.36 2.47
N VAL A 101 -7.18 3.73 3.73
CA VAL A 101 -5.97 3.42 4.51
C VAL A 101 -6.34 3.13 5.94
N MET A 102 -5.77 2.07 6.51
CA MET A 102 -5.92 1.71 7.92
C MET A 102 -4.62 1.15 8.47
N LYS A 103 -4.41 1.27 9.78
CA LYS A 103 -3.32 0.60 10.50
C LYS A 103 -3.93 -0.43 11.44
N MET A 104 -3.37 -1.62 11.48
CA MET A 104 -3.82 -2.74 12.31
C MET A 104 -2.65 -3.26 13.15
N ASP A 105 -2.95 -3.74 14.35
CA ASP A 105 -1.98 -4.42 15.21
C ASP A 105 -1.69 -5.86 14.75
N GLU A 106 -0.90 -6.58 15.54
CA GLU A 106 -0.44 -7.95 15.27
C GLU A 106 -1.56 -9.00 15.21
N ILE A 107 -2.75 -8.70 15.73
CA ILE A 107 -3.94 -9.57 15.64
C ILE A 107 -4.96 -9.08 14.61
N GLY A 108 -4.71 -7.94 14.00
CA GLY A 108 -5.59 -7.33 13.00
C GLY A 108 -6.64 -6.39 13.57
N GLN A 109 -6.53 -5.97 14.83
CA GLN A 109 -7.41 -4.96 15.41
C GLN A 109 -7.03 -3.57 14.89
N LEU A 110 -8.04 -2.75 14.59
CA LEU A 110 -7.82 -1.40 14.06
C LEU A 110 -7.12 -0.50 15.10
N ASP A 111 -6.02 0.13 14.69
CA ASP A 111 -5.38 1.19 15.46
C ASP A 111 -6.15 2.51 15.26
N LYS A 112 -6.99 2.84 16.23
CA LYS A 112 -7.82 4.05 16.19
C LYS A 112 -7.02 5.36 16.39
N THR A 113 -5.71 5.28 16.68
CA THR A 113 -4.86 6.47 16.77
C THR A 113 -4.32 6.90 15.40
N TYR A 114 -4.27 5.96 14.47
CA TYR A 114 -3.85 6.21 13.10
C TYR A 114 -5.02 6.76 12.27
N ARG A 115 -4.79 7.81 11.47
CA ARG A 115 -5.82 8.51 10.68
C ARG A 115 -7.00 8.99 11.52
N ARG A 116 -6.72 9.46 12.72
CA ARG A 116 -7.74 9.99 13.61
C ARG A 116 -8.44 11.19 12.97
N ASN A 117 -9.77 11.14 12.95
CA ASN A 117 -10.59 12.27 12.58
C ASN A 117 -10.66 13.24 13.78
N PRO A 118 -10.13 14.49 13.68
CA PRO A 118 -10.13 15.42 14.79
C PRO A 118 -11.54 15.92 15.16
N MET A 119 -12.54 15.68 14.30
CA MET A 119 -13.92 16.12 14.51
C MET A 119 -14.79 15.04 15.13
N ASP A 120 -14.43 13.76 14.96
CA ASP A 120 -15.20 12.62 15.47
C ASP A 120 -14.30 11.37 15.55
N ASP A 121 -14.02 10.91 16.78
CA ASP A 121 -13.13 9.78 17.04
C ASP A 121 -13.68 8.43 16.53
N ASP A 122 -14.99 8.32 16.32
CA ASP A 122 -15.63 7.08 15.83
C ASP A 122 -15.70 7.02 14.29
N LEU A 123 -15.42 8.12 13.61
CA LEU A 123 -15.42 8.16 12.15
C LEU A 123 -13.98 8.21 11.61
N SER A 124 -13.71 7.39 10.58
CA SER A 124 -12.49 7.54 9.80
C SER A 124 -12.52 8.84 8.99
N LEU A 125 -11.34 9.30 8.56
CA LEU A 125 -11.23 10.29 7.50
C LEU A 125 -11.86 9.77 6.20
N LEU A 126 -12.21 10.67 5.27
CA LEU A 126 -13.02 10.35 4.09
C LEU A 126 -12.30 9.42 3.09
N GLY A 127 -10.95 9.40 3.08
CA GLY A 127 -10.17 8.59 2.14
C GLY A 127 -10.20 9.14 0.71
N ALA A 128 -9.93 8.27 -0.25
CA ALA A 128 -9.89 8.60 -1.66
C ALA A 128 -11.30 8.70 -2.27
N GLU A 129 -11.50 9.71 -3.12
CA GLU A 129 -12.55 9.75 -4.12
C GLU A 129 -11.92 9.42 -5.48
N GLY A 130 -12.28 8.29 -6.07
CA GLY A 130 -11.66 7.69 -7.25
C GLY A 130 -11.17 6.27 -6.96
N THR A 131 -10.17 5.81 -7.70
CA THR A 131 -9.63 4.44 -7.58
C THR A 131 -8.15 4.49 -7.20
N ILE A 132 -7.79 3.78 -6.15
CA ILE A 132 -6.39 3.54 -5.77
C ILE A 132 -5.87 2.38 -6.61
N ASN A 133 -4.80 2.61 -7.37
CA ASN A 133 -4.16 1.60 -8.20
C ASN A 133 -2.95 0.98 -7.52
N ASP A 134 -2.17 1.77 -6.78
CA ASP A 134 -0.95 1.30 -6.14
C ASP A 134 -0.54 2.20 -4.97
N ALA A 135 0.38 1.70 -4.12
CA ALA A 135 1.00 2.46 -3.05
C ALA A 135 2.41 1.95 -2.76
N CYS A 136 3.27 2.79 -2.18
CA CYS A 136 4.53 2.39 -1.58
C CYS A 136 4.79 3.15 -0.28
N MET A 137 5.65 2.60 0.58
CA MET A 137 6.03 3.20 1.85
C MET A 137 7.48 3.67 1.80
N LEU A 138 7.76 4.85 2.30
CA LEU A 138 9.09 5.42 2.50
C LEU A 138 9.69 4.96 3.84
N ASN A 139 10.97 5.23 4.06
CA ASN A 139 11.68 4.79 5.28
C ASN A 139 11.17 5.45 6.57
N ASP A 140 10.55 6.63 6.47
CA ASP A 140 9.93 7.34 7.58
C ASP A 140 8.50 6.86 7.88
N GLU A 141 8.08 5.74 7.25
CA GLU A 141 6.74 5.17 7.31
C GLU A 141 5.64 6.04 6.67
N SER A 142 5.98 7.11 5.99
CA SER A 142 5.03 7.83 5.13
C SER A 142 4.65 6.98 3.92
N VAL A 143 3.40 7.13 3.45
CA VAL A 143 2.83 6.31 2.38
C VAL A 143 2.49 7.16 1.18
N ILE A 144 3.03 6.80 0.01
CA ILE A 144 2.65 7.36 -1.27
C ILE A 144 1.52 6.51 -1.85
N ILE A 145 0.41 7.13 -2.22
CA ILE A 145 -0.77 6.50 -2.80
C ILE A 145 -1.02 7.10 -4.17
N VAL A 146 -1.24 6.26 -5.17
CA VAL A 146 -1.47 6.67 -6.56
C VAL A 146 -2.68 5.97 -7.16
N GLY A 147 -3.24 6.59 -8.20
CA GLY A 147 -4.39 6.02 -8.91
C GLY A 147 -5.03 6.96 -9.90
N ASP A 148 -6.33 6.75 -10.13
CA ASP A 148 -7.25 7.72 -10.74
C ASP A 148 -8.04 8.37 -9.59
N ILE A 149 -7.39 9.30 -8.88
CA ILE A 149 -7.88 9.89 -7.63
C ILE A 149 -7.98 11.41 -7.80
N TYR A 150 -9.15 11.99 -7.55
CA TYR A 150 -9.39 13.42 -7.70
C TYR A 150 -9.60 14.16 -6.36
N LYS A 151 -9.84 13.44 -5.26
CA LYS A 151 -9.80 13.97 -3.90
C LYS A 151 -9.27 12.94 -2.91
N PHE A 152 -8.70 13.41 -1.81
CA PHE A 152 -8.34 12.62 -0.66
C PHE A 152 -8.68 13.40 0.62
N ASP A 153 -9.41 12.78 1.55
CA ASP A 153 -9.94 13.41 2.77
C ASP A 153 -10.65 14.75 2.50
N GLY A 154 -11.39 14.82 1.38
CA GLY A 154 -12.12 16.02 0.94
C GLY A 154 -11.27 17.08 0.25
N LYS A 155 -9.92 16.95 0.23
CA LYS A 155 -9.03 17.86 -0.48
C LYS A 155 -8.87 17.45 -1.93
N PRO A 156 -8.94 18.40 -2.89
CA PRO A 156 -8.59 18.11 -4.28
C PRO A 156 -7.13 17.67 -4.41
N ILE A 157 -6.92 16.55 -5.11
CA ILE A 157 -5.60 16.06 -5.48
C ILE A 157 -5.61 15.65 -6.95
N ARG A 158 -4.45 15.30 -7.50
CA ARG A 158 -4.33 14.78 -8.87
C ARG A 158 -3.49 13.51 -8.89
N ASN A 159 -4.17 12.39 -8.70
CA ASN A 159 -3.65 11.04 -8.95
C ASN A 159 -2.52 10.56 -8.01
N ILE A 160 -2.04 11.42 -7.10
CA ILE A 160 -1.00 11.11 -6.12
C ILE A 160 -1.21 11.89 -4.82
N VAL A 161 -0.99 11.23 -3.69
CA VAL A 161 -0.97 11.84 -2.36
C VAL A 161 0.08 11.15 -1.49
N LYS A 162 0.72 11.91 -0.60
CA LYS A 162 1.55 11.39 0.48
C LYS A 162 0.83 11.56 1.81
N LEU A 163 0.80 10.49 2.59
CA LEU A 163 0.38 10.51 3.98
C LEU A 163 1.61 10.38 4.87
N ASP A 164 1.65 11.14 5.95
CA ASP A 164 2.69 11.00 6.97
C ASP A 164 2.55 9.69 7.77
N LYS A 165 3.46 9.43 8.69
CA LYS A 165 3.48 8.23 9.56
C LYS A 165 2.22 8.07 10.44
N ASP A 166 1.46 9.14 10.67
CA ASP A 166 0.22 9.15 11.43
C ASP A 166 -1.03 9.06 10.51
N GLY A 167 -0.79 8.96 9.19
CA GLY A 167 -1.80 8.80 8.15
C GLY A 167 -2.51 10.10 7.77
N GLN A 168 -1.92 11.26 8.10
CA GLN A 168 -2.44 12.58 7.69
C GLN A 168 -1.82 13.00 6.35
N ILE A 169 -2.54 13.83 5.59
CA ILE A 169 -2.01 14.37 4.33
C ILE A 169 -0.77 15.23 4.60
N ASP A 170 0.32 14.93 3.89
CA ASP A 170 1.53 15.75 3.85
C ASP A 170 1.29 16.97 2.95
N GLU A 171 1.01 18.12 3.57
CA GLU A 171 0.70 19.38 2.86
C GLU A 171 1.91 19.94 2.12
N GLU A 172 3.12 19.71 2.60
CA GLU A 172 4.35 20.16 1.96
C GLU A 172 4.57 19.38 0.66
N PHE A 173 4.39 18.07 0.70
CA PHE A 173 4.41 17.23 -0.49
C PHE A 173 3.37 17.67 -1.52
N LEU A 174 2.09 17.91 -1.10
CA LEU A 174 1.06 18.40 -2.00
C LEU A 174 1.42 19.75 -2.65
N SER A 175 2.01 20.65 -1.90
CA SER A 175 2.48 21.95 -2.41
C SER A 175 3.61 21.76 -3.43
N THR A 176 4.54 20.84 -3.17
CA THR A 176 5.72 20.58 -4.02
C THR A 176 5.36 19.94 -5.34
N ILE A 177 4.45 18.95 -5.35
CA ILE A 177 4.03 18.29 -6.60
C ILE A 177 3.20 19.20 -7.52
N GLY A 178 2.65 20.29 -7.01
CA GLY A 178 1.90 21.28 -7.76
C GLY A 178 0.74 20.70 -8.57
N GLU A 179 0.79 20.77 -9.91
CA GLU A 179 -0.24 20.19 -10.77
C GLU A 179 -0.19 18.66 -10.88
N ALA A 180 0.85 18.04 -10.34
CA ALA A 180 1.07 16.59 -10.37
C ALA A 180 0.95 15.96 -11.77
N ALA A 181 0.45 14.73 -11.87
CA ALA A 181 0.25 14.04 -13.15
C ALA A 181 -1.03 14.52 -13.83
N ASN A 182 -0.95 14.79 -15.15
CA ASN A 182 -2.13 15.16 -15.95
C ASN A 182 -3.00 13.96 -16.38
N GLY A 183 -2.70 12.75 -15.89
CA GLY A 183 -3.45 11.52 -16.15
C GLY A 183 -3.22 10.50 -15.04
N GLU A 184 -3.90 9.38 -15.16
CA GLU A 184 -3.89 8.28 -14.20
C GLU A 184 -2.47 7.75 -13.94
N ILE A 185 -2.17 7.46 -12.67
CA ILE A 185 -0.94 6.77 -12.27
C ILE A 185 -1.29 5.32 -11.93
N ASN A 186 -0.69 4.36 -12.64
CA ASN A 186 -1.00 2.94 -12.52
C ASN A 186 -0.13 2.24 -11.48
N GLN A 187 1.10 2.74 -11.27
CA GLN A 187 2.07 2.09 -10.40
C GLN A 187 2.96 3.12 -9.71
N VAL A 188 3.37 2.79 -8.49
CA VAL A 188 4.40 3.51 -7.74
C VAL A 188 5.38 2.54 -7.08
N THR A 189 6.68 2.87 -7.10
CA THR A 189 7.69 2.16 -6.31
C THR A 189 8.54 3.16 -5.54
N CYS A 190 8.78 2.87 -4.26
CA CYS A 190 9.70 3.61 -3.42
C CYS A 190 11.01 2.82 -3.31
N THR A 191 12.14 3.48 -3.45
CA THR A 191 13.47 2.86 -3.36
C THR A 191 14.41 3.77 -2.61
N SER A 192 15.16 3.17 -1.67
CA SER A 192 16.21 3.85 -0.92
C SER A 192 17.57 3.26 -1.30
N PHE A 193 18.56 4.09 -1.46
CA PHE A 193 19.95 3.68 -1.69
C PHE A 193 20.91 4.70 -1.07
N LYS A 194 22.15 4.27 -0.78
CA LYS A 194 23.22 5.16 -0.34
C LYS A 194 24.14 5.47 -1.50
N ASP A 195 24.46 6.74 -1.67
CA ASP A 195 25.46 7.17 -2.64
C ASP A 195 26.90 6.90 -2.18
N GLY A 196 27.88 7.29 -3.02
CA GLY A 196 29.31 7.11 -2.72
C GLY A 196 29.83 7.87 -1.51
N SER A 197 29.09 8.85 -0.98
CA SER A 197 29.39 9.57 0.26
C SER A 197 28.77 8.90 1.49
N GLY A 198 27.88 7.91 1.29
CA GLY A 198 27.09 7.26 2.32
C GLY A 198 25.77 7.99 2.63
N GLU A 199 25.42 9.05 1.89
CA GLU A 199 24.16 9.76 2.02
C GLU A 199 22.99 8.87 1.53
N LEU A 200 21.92 8.84 2.33
CA LEU A 200 20.71 8.06 2.00
C LEU A 200 19.82 8.89 1.08
N HIS A 201 19.53 8.34 -0.08
CA HIS A 201 18.56 8.89 -1.03
C HIS A 201 17.31 8.03 -1.08
N GLU A 202 16.17 8.68 -1.13
CA GLU A 202 14.88 8.04 -1.40
C GLU A 202 14.31 8.59 -2.70
N ARG A 203 13.79 7.70 -3.54
CA ARG A 203 13.18 8.04 -4.82
C ARG A 203 11.82 7.38 -4.93
N ILE A 204 10.88 8.11 -5.51
CA ILE A 204 9.54 7.65 -5.83
C ILE A 204 9.46 7.57 -7.35
N VAL A 205 9.24 6.37 -7.88
CA VAL A 205 9.07 6.14 -9.32
C VAL A 205 7.60 5.91 -9.60
N ILE A 206 7.01 6.74 -10.44
CA ILE A 206 5.60 6.64 -10.85
C ILE A 206 5.50 6.30 -12.34
N VAL A 207 4.55 5.42 -12.67
CA VAL A 207 4.26 4.97 -14.04
C VAL A 207 2.76 5.05 -14.29
N GLY A 208 2.34 5.53 -15.47
CA GLY A 208 0.93 5.64 -15.77
C GLY A 208 0.60 6.23 -17.13
N ASN A 209 -0.65 6.62 -17.29
CA ASN A 209 -1.20 7.18 -18.52
C ASN A 209 -1.14 8.72 -18.53
N PHE A 210 0.00 9.28 -18.13
CA PHE A 210 0.20 10.74 -18.10
C PHE A 210 1.32 11.16 -19.07
N THR A 211 1.23 12.38 -19.57
CA THR A 211 2.23 12.94 -20.49
C THR A 211 3.06 14.04 -19.84
N THR A 212 2.54 14.62 -18.74
CA THR A 212 3.24 15.65 -17.96
C THR A 212 3.10 15.37 -16.46
N PHE A 213 4.12 15.75 -15.71
CA PHE A 213 4.08 15.83 -14.24
C PHE A 213 4.55 17.23 -13.83
N ASN A 214 3.76 17.92 -13.02
CA ASN A 214 3.99 19.33 -12.64
C ASN A 214 4.39 20.23 -13.83
N GLY A 215 3.66 20.09 -14.96
CA GLY A 215 3.90 20.85 -16.19
C GLY A 215 5.11 20.42 -17.02
N GLN A 216 5.95 19.49 -16.54
CA GLN A 216 7.11 18.97 -17.27
C GLN A 216 6.76 17.70 -18.03
N SER A 217 7.36 17.50 -19.22
CA SER A 217 7.17 16.28 -20.02
C SER A 217 7.67 15.03 -19.28
N ALA A 218 6.86 13.97 -19.24
CA ALA A 218 7.14 12.76 -18.46
C ALA A 218 6.91 11.44 -19.20
N GLN A 219 6.18 11.40 -20.31
CA GLN A 219 5.94 10.23 -21.18
C GLN A 219 5.54 8.94 -20.41
N GLY A 220 4.68 9.09 -19.38
CA GLY A 220 4.20 7.96 -18.58
C GLY A 220 5.17 7.44 -17.52
N LEU A 221 6.30 8.11 -17.29
CA LEU A 221 7.28 7.79 -16.24
C LEU A 221 7.83 9.07 -15.63
N ALA A 222 7.80 9.19 -14.31
CA ALA A 222 8.51 10.23 -13.58
C ALA A 222 9.23 9.66 -12.37
N ILE A 223 10.37 10.24 -12.02
CA ILE A 223 11.11 9.94 -10.79
C ILE A 223 11.08 11.20 -9.93
N LEU A 224 10.62 11.04 -8.70
CA LEU A 224 10.51 12.11 -7.72
C LEU A 224 11.47 11.86 -6.55
N ASN A 225 11.89 12.92 -5.91
CA ASN A 225 12.49 12.88 -4.59
C ASN A 225 11.41 12.59 -3.53
N SER A 226 11.80 12.28 -2.30
CA SER A 226 10.85 11.98 -1.21
C SER A 226 9.95 13.15 -0.80
N ASP A 227 10.35 14.40 -1.15
CA ASP A 227 9.58 15.63 -0.97
C ASP A 227 8.56 15.90 -2.08
N GLY A 228 8.54 15.08 -3.14
CA GLY A 228 7.65 15.23 -4.30
C GLY A 228 8.23 16.05 -5.46
N SER A 229 9.40 16.68 -5.31
CA SER A 229 10.06 17.39 -6.41
C SER A 229 10.51 16.39 -7.50
N MET A 230 10.45 16.83 -8.76
CA MET A 230 11.01 16.04 -9.87
C MET A 230 12.51 15.85 -9.68
N ASN A 231 12.98 14.61 -9.78
CA ASN A 231 14.40 14.33 -9.76
C ASN A 231 15.05 14.83 -11.07
N SER A 232 16.06 15.71 -10.95
CA SER A 232 16.72 16.33 -12.10
C SER A 232 17.89 15.51 -12.66
N GLU A 233 18.33 14.48 -11.94
CA GLU A 233 19.43 13.62 -12.36
C GLU A 233 19.00 12.63 -13.44
N PHE A 234 17.73 12.24 -13.44
CA PHE A 234 17.17 11.33 -14.43
C PHE A 234 16.34 12.08 -15.48
N VAL A 235 16.73 11.98 -16.75
CA VAL A 235 15.99 12.54 -17.89
C VAL A 235 15.63 11.43 -18.86
N LEU A 236 14.34 11.08 -18.90
CA LEU A 236 13.84 10.12 -19.88
C LEU A 236 13.86 10.76 -21.28
N LYS A 237 14.61 10.13 -22.20
CA LYS A 237 14.57 10.50 -23.62
C LYS A 237 13.30 9.95 -24.27
N GLU A 238 13.07 10.32 -25.54
CA GLU A 238 11.87 9.95 -26.28
C GLU A 238 11.69 8.43 -26.38
N LEU A 239 10.49 7.97 -25.99
CA LEU A 239 10.00 6.61 -26.20
C LEU A 239 9.00 6.60 -27.35
N GLU A 240 9.15 5.67 -28.28
CA GLU A 240 8.30 5.53 -29.45
C GLU A 240 7.65 4.14 -29.53
N GLY A 241 6.44 4.09 -30.10
CA GLY A 241 5.77 2.85 -30.48
C GLY A 241 5.14 2.06 -29.33
N GLY A 242 4.90 2.70 -28.18
CA GLY A 242 4.24 2.09 -27.04
C GLY A 242 4.34 2.90 -25.76
N ILE A 243 4.05 2.27 -24.62
CA ILE A 243 3.99 2.88 -23.30
C ILE A 243 4.91 2.16 -22.30
N VAL A 244 5.21 2.83 -21.20
CA VAL A 244 5.84 2.22 -20.02
C VAL A 244 4.76 1.53 -19.18
N ASN A 245 4.99 0.26 -18.83
CA ASN A 245 4.09 -0.51 -17.95
C ASN A 245 4.64 -0.68 -16.55
N PHE A 246 5.98 -0.65 -16.43
CA PHE A 246 6.66 -0.86 -15.15
C PHE A 246 7.98 -0.10 -15.15
N ALA A 247 8.32 0.51 -14.01
CA ALA A 247 9.66 1.02 -13.76
C ALA A 247 10.02 0.88 -12.28
N LYS A 248 11.30 0.62 -12.02
CA LYS A 248 11.85 0.54 -10.67
C LYS A 248 13.32 0.90 -10.67
N ILE A 249 13.77 1.59 -9.62
CA ILE A 249 15.20 1.77 -9.35
C ILE A 249 15.73 0.50 -8.69
N VAL A 250 16.85 0.00 -9.18
CA VAL A 250 17.58 -1.17 -8.66
C VAL A 250 19.04 -0.81 -8.47
N ASP A 251 19.66 -1.36 -7.46
CA ASP A 251 21.11 -1.31 -7.31
C ASP A 251 21.70 -2.56 -8.00
N LEU A 252 22.48 -2.35 -9.04
CA LEU A 252 23.16 -3.42 -9.76
C LEU A 252 24.56 -3.72 -9.22
N ASN A 253 25.03 -3.01 -8.19
CA ASN A 253 26.31 -3.31 -7.57
C ASN A 253 26.20 -4.52 -6.65
N THR A 254 26.75 -5.65 -7.07
CA THR A 254 26.75 -6.91 -6.31
C THR A 254 27.91 -7.04 -5.32
N ASN A 255 28.86 -6.09 -5.31
CA ASN A 255 30.11 -6.20 -4.54
C ASN A 255 30.07 -5.45 -3.20
N GLY A 256 28.93 -4.82 -2.82
CA GLY A 256 28.77 -4.15 -1.52
C GLY A 256 29.52 -2.83 -1.34
N GLU A 257 30.13 -2.31 -2.42
CA GLU A 257 30.74 -0.98 -2.46
C GLU A 257 29.68 0.08 -2.80
N ILE A 258 29.99 1.17 -3.40
CA ILE A 258 29.06 2.28 -3.71
C ILE A 258 27.85 1.80 -4.51
N ALA A 259 26.63 2.17 -4.12
CA ALA A 259 25.43 1.89 -4.88
C ALA A 259 25.52 2.49 -6.30
N MET A 260 25.16 1.71 -7.31
CA MET A 260 25.03 2.15 -8.70
C MET A 260 23.57 2.04 -9.10
N PRO A 261 22.74 3.05 -8.79
CA PRO A 261 21.31 3.01 -9.05
C PRO A 261 21.05 3.05 -10.55
N HIS A 262 20.22 2.13 -11.01
CA HIS A 262 19.75 2.05 -12.39
C HIS A 262 18.23 2.04 -12.42
N VAL A 263 17.66 2.63 -13.44
CA VAL A 263 16.21 2.55 -13.69
C VAL A 263 15.95 1.41 -14.67
N VAL A 264 15.29 0.36 -14.18
CA VAL A 264 14.77 -0.72 -15.03
C VAL A 264 13.38 -0.31 -15.49
N ILE A 265 13.16 -0.32 -16.81
CA ILE A 265 11.92 0.09 -17.45
C ILE A 265 11.43 -1.04 -18.33
N SER A 266 10.17 -1.43 -18.23
CA SER A 266 9.52 -2.34 -19.17
C SER A 266 8.19 -1.79 -19.68
N GLY A 267 7.81 -2.19 -20.90
CA GLY A 267 6.62 -1.69 -21.55
C GLY A 267 6.39 -2.28 -22.93
N THR A 268 5.60 -1.60 -23.73
CA THR A 268 5.31 -1.99 -25.12
C THR A 268 6.06 -1.16 -26.16
N PHE A 269 6.88 -0.19 -25.72
CA PHE A 269 7.66 0.68 -26.61
C PHE A 269 8.62 -0.12 -27.50
N THR A 270 8.89 0.39 -28.69
CA THR A 270 9.74 -0.26 -29.70
C THR A 270 11.05 0.46 -29.92
N LYS A 271 11.14 1.74 -29.54
CA LYS A 271 12.37 2.53 -29.62
C LYS A 271 12.58 3.41 -28.40
N TYR A 272 13.83 3.73 -28.13
CA TYR A 272 14.28 4.71 -27.16
C TYR A 272 15.36 5.58 -27.76
N ALA A 273 15.20 6.90 -27.75
CA ALA A 273 16.10 7.88 -28.38
C ALA A 273 16.45 7.51 -29.85
N GLY A 274 15.44 7.09 -30.63
CA GLY A 274 15.58 6.68 -32.02
C GLY A 274 16.21 5.29 -32.24
N VAL A 275 16.70 4.61 -31.21
CA VAL A 275 17.31 3.27 -31.28
C VAL A 275 16.29 2.20 -30.95
N THR A 276 16.22 1.14 -31.77
CA THR A 276 15.31 0.01 -31.52
C THR A 276 15.56 -0.63 -30.15
N ARG A 277 14.50 -0.72 -29.36
CA ARG A 277 14.44 -1.39 -28.05
C ARG A 277 13.07 -2.04 -27.92
N GLN A 278 13.04 -3.32 -27.61
CA GLN A 278 11.78 -4.07 -27.55
C GLN A 278 11.29 -4.18 -26.11
N GLY A 279 10.66 -3.11 -25.63
CA GLY A 279 9.93 -3.09 -24.37
C GLY A 279 10.75 -3.28 -23.10
N PHE A 280 12.09 -3.15 -23.18
CA PHE A 280 12.96 -3.28 -22.01
C PHE A 280 14.18 -2.37 -22.08
N LEU A 281 14.45 -1.64 -20.99
CA LEU A 281 15.60 -0.74 -20.83
C LEU A 281 16.19 -0.86 -19.42
N ILE A 282 17.49 -0.64 -19.32
CA ILE A 282 18.18 -0.31 -18.08
C ILE A 282 18.95 0.97 -18.36
N LEU A 283 18.72 2.00 -17.56
CA LEU A 283 19.34 3.32 -17.69
C LEU A 283 20.03 3.67 -16.40
N ASP A 284 21.20 4.32 -16.52
CA ASP A 284 21.91 4.90 -15.37
C ASP A 284 21.09 6.08 -14.79
N MET A 285 21.16 6.26 -13.47
CA MET A 285 20.64 7.43 -12.77
C MET A 285 21.72 8.48 -12.60
#